data_4aede754d580fcb9649caaa3202559b6
#
_entry.id   4aede754d580fcb9649caaa3202559b6
#
_cell.length_a   1.000
_cell.length_b   1.000
_cell.length_c   1.000
_cell.angle_alpha   90.00
_cell.angle_beta   90.00
_cell.angle_gamma   90.00
#
_symmetry.space_group_name_H-M   'P 1'
#
loop_
_entity.id
_entity.type
_entity.pdbx_description
1 polymer ?
#
loop_
_entity_poly.entity_id
_entity_poly.type
_entity_poly.pdbx_seq_one_letter_code
_entity_poly.pdbx_strand_id
1 'polypeptide(L)'
;RDREPERLVWWKSSDRLSAWAKVSAAAVRWAAERTGAKTTSAALGAMADDATYKPNWESLDKRATPQWFRDAKFGIFIHWGVYSVPSWGPKDKYAEWYWHDMNDHESETWKHHVATYGEKFQYQDFAPMFKAELFNPDEWADVFRRSGAKYVVLTSKHHEGFALWPSAESWNWNAVDVGPHRDLAGDLIAAVRAKGLRMGYYYSIYEWYNPLYKSDSTRFVDQHMLPQLKDLVQRYKPDIVWPDGEWDHPSATWRSEEFLAWLYNESNAPKDVVVNDRWGKDTRNVHGGFATPEYGHIPKGRLTDAGLFE
;
A
#
# COMPACT_ATOMS: atom_id res chain seq x y z
N ARG A 1 13.08 -55.67 15.79
CA ARG A 1 14.19 -54.93 15.14
C ARG A 1 13.67 -53.53 14.85
N ASP A 2 13.90 -52.68 15.82
CA ASP A 2 13.52 -51.28 15.90
C ASP A 2 14.51 -50.44 15.08
N ARG A 3 14.01 -49.55 14.25
CA ARG A 3 14.81 -48.48 13.66
C ARG A 3 14.35 -47.15 14.30
N GLU A 4 15.25 -46.51 15.04
CA GLU A 4 15.07 -45.15 15.54
C GLU A 4 14.95 -44.13 14.38
N PRO A 5 14.15 -43.06 14.52
CA PRO A 5 14.10 -41.97 13.55
C PRO A 5 15.27 -41.01 13.76
N GLU A 6 15.93 -40.64 12.66
CA GLU A 6 17.03 -39.69 12.60
C GLU A 6 16.59 -38.30 13.09
N ARG A 7 17.37 -37.74 14.04
CA ARG A 7 17.22 -36.37 14.53
C ARG A 7 17.63 -35.36 13.45
N LEU A 8 16.67 -34.58 12.96
CA LEU A 8 16.92 -33.39 12.14
C LEU A 8 17.55 -32.30 13.01
N VAL A 9 18.82 -32.01 12.77
CA VAL A 9 19.55 -30.89 13.39
C VAL A 9 19.20 -29.61 12.67
N TRP A 10 18.48 -28.72 13.34
CA TRP A 10 18.19 -27.38 12.87
C TRP A 10 19.43 -26.47 12.98
N TRP A 11 20.00 -26.10 11.87
CA TRP A 11 21.04 -25.07 11.79
C TRP A 11 20.43 -23.68 11.82
N LYS A 12 20.89 -22.82 12.74
CA LYS A 12 20.46 -21.43 12.82
C LYS A 12 20.87 -20.66 11.57
N SER A 13 19.90 -19.96 10.95
CA SER A 13 20.02 -19.30 9.66
C SER A 13 20.87 -18.01 9.65
N SER A 14 21.36 -17.53 10.81
CA SER A 14 22.11 -16.27 10.93
C SER A 14 23.54 -16.32 10.35
N ASP A 15 24.17 -17.50 10.29
CA ASP A 15 25.58 -17.58 9.91
C ASP A 15 25.82 -17.71 8.39
N ARG A 16 24.78 -18.03 7.62
CA ARG A 16 24.90 -18.15 6.16
C ARG A 16 24.84 -16.81 5.40
N LEU A 17 24.06 -15.84 5.88
CA LEU A 17 23.95 -14.53 5.24
C LEU A 17 25.24 -13.70 5.35
N SER A 18 25.97 -13.81 6.46
CA SER A 18 27.25 -13.12 6.66
C SER A 18 28.39 -13.72 5.80
N ALA A 19 28.34 -15.03 5.52
CA ALA A 19 29.34 -15.71 4.68
C ALA A 19 29.17 -15.34 3.19
N TRP A 20 27.95 -15.26 2.70
CA TRP A 20 27.67 -14.86 1.31
C TRP A 20 28.02 -13.41 1.02
N ALA A 21 27.78 -12.49 1.95
CA ALA A 21 28.16 -11.09 1.80
C ALA A 21 29.70 -10.91 1.72
N LYS A 22 30.45 -11.69 2.48
CA LYS A 22 31.93 -11.67 2.45
C LYS A 22 32.50 -12.28 1.18
N VAL A 23 31.88 -13.32 0.62
CA VAL A 23 32.29 -13.97 -0.62
C VAL A 23 32.04 -13.04 -1.82
N SER A 24 30.92 -12.32 -1.86
CA SER A 24 30.61 -11.37 -2.94
C SER A 24 31.57 -10.18 -2.98
N ALA A 25 31.94 -9.64 -1.82
CA ALA A 25 32.90 -8.53 -1.74
C ALA A 25 34.33 -8.94 -2.14
N ALA A 26 34.74 -10.16 -1.80
CA ALA A 26 36.05 -10.71 -2.19
C ALA A 26 36.10 -11.01 -3.70
N ALA A 27 35.04 -11.52 -4.30
CA ALA A 27 34.96 -11.80 -5.75
C ALA A 27 35.02 -10.53 -6.59
N VAL A 28 34.38 -9.45 -6.13
CA VAL A 28 34.38 -8.15 -6.81
C VAL A 28 35.79 -7.51 -6.75
N ARG A 29 36.46 -7.59 -5.59
CA ARG A 29 37.88 -7.11 -5.47
C ARG A 29 38.83 -7.90 -6.36
N TRP A 30 38.73 -9.22 -6.36
CA TRP A 30 39.58 -10.09 -7.20
C TRP A 30 39.41 -9.83 -8.71
N ALA A 31 38.17 -9.54 -9.16
CA ALA A 31 37.90 -9.17 -10.54
C ALA A 31 38.50 -7.78 -10.92
N ALA A 32 38.39 -6.81 -10.02
CA ALA A 32 38.93 -5.45 -10.23
C ALA A 32 40.45 -5.42 -10.28
N GLU A 33 41.14 -6.21 -9.47
CA GLU A 33 42.59 -6.29 -9.45
C GLU A 33 43.19 -6.92 -10.73
N ARG A 34 42.45 -7.83 -11.40
CA ARG A 34 42.94 -8.51 -12.64
C ARG A 34 42.63 -7.76 -13.92
N THR A 35 41.67 -6.86 -13.94
CA THR A 35 41.25 -6.17 -15.18
C THR A 35 41.89 -4.80 -15.36
N GLY A 36 42.66 -4.30 -14.38
CA GLY A 36 43.29 -2.98 -14.46
C GLY A 36 42.33 -1.81 -14.65
N ALA A 37 41.03 -2.05 -14.45
CA ALA A 37 40.02 -1.03 -14.60
C ALA A 37 40.16 -0.01 -13.45
N LYS A 38 40.54 1.21 -13.77
CA LYS A 38 40.46 2.35 -12.87
C LYS A 38 38.96 2.53 -12.55
N THR A 39 38.54 2.09 -11.35
CA THR A 39 37.21 2.44 -10.81
C THR A 39 37.15 3.95 -10.69
N THR A 40 36.48 4.60 -11.62
CA THR A 40 36.20 6.03 -11.51
C THR A 40 35.29 6.23 -10.30
N SER A 41 35.57 7.27 -9.52
CA SER A 41 34.82 7.68 -8.32
C SER A 41 33.30 7.79 -8.52
N ALA A 42 32.83 7.86 -9.76
CA ALA A 42 31.43 7.87 -10.14
C ALA A 42 30.71 6.51 -9.97
N ALA A 43 31.44 5.38 -10.00
CA ALA A 43 30.83 4.05 -9.80
C ALA A 43 30.65 3.69 -8.30
N LEU A 44 31.33 4.40 -7.41
CA LEU A 44 31.19 4.28 -5.95
C LEU A 44 30.08 5.20 -5.39
N GLY A 45 29.56 6.15 -6.18
CA GLY A 45 28.48 7.07 -5.78
C GLY A 45 27.06 6.49 -5.86
N ALA A 46 26.91 5.22 -6.23
CA ALA A 46 25.60 4.53 -6.24
C ALA A 46 25.38 3.61 -5.02
N MET A 47 26.21 3.70 -3.99
CA MET A 47 25.83 3.22 -2.68
C MET A 47 24.84 4.24 -2.12
N ALA A 48 23.57 3.84 -2.02
CA ALA A 48 22.54 4.64 -1.37
C ALA A 48 23.12 5.20 -0.07
N ASP A 49 23.18 6.53 0.05
CA ASP A 49 23.43 7.19 1.31
C ASP A 49 22.51 6.54 2.34
N ASP A 50 23.07 6.07 3.44
CA ASP A 50 22.32 5.69 4.65
C ASP A 50 21.79 6.99 5.30
N ALA A 51 21.11 7.79 4.51
CA ALA A 51 20.53 9.04 4.95
C ALA A 51 19.41 8.71 5.95
N THR A 52 19.66 9.01 7.21
CA THR A 52 18.63 8.89 8.26
C THR A 52 17.67 10.07 8.14
N TYR A 53 16.41 9.79 7.83
CA TYR A 53 15.37 10.80 7.71
C TYR A 53 14.82 11.15 9.10
N LYS A 54 14.75 12.44 9.42
CA LYS A 54 14.11 12.93 10.64
C LYS A 54 12.59 13.04 10.43
N PRO A 55 11.76 12.93 11.49
CA PRO A 55 10.32 13.06 11.43
C PRO A 55 9.88 14.52 11.28
N ASN A 56 10.27 15.15 10.19
CA ASN A 56 9.86 16.48 9.78
C ASN A 56 9.99 16.64 8.26
N TRP A 57 9.16 17.49 7.68
CA TRP A 57 9.11 17.69 6.24
C TRP A 57 10.43 18.20 5.66
N GLU A 58 11.16 19.08 6.37
CA GLU A 58 12.48 19.56 5.92
C GLU A 58 13.45 18.41 5.59
N SER A 59 13.41 17.33 6.35
CA SER A 59 14.23 16.14 6.12
C SER A 59 13.62 15.20 5.09
N LEU A 60 12.30 14.94 5.19
CA LEU A 60 11.61 13.97 4.35
C LEU A 60 11.55 14.41 2.88
N ASP A 61 11.38 15.69 2.61
CA ASP A 61 11.31 16.24 1.24
C ASP A 61 12.66 16.22 0.50
N LYS A 62 13.76 16.00 1.21
CA LYS A 62 15.07 15.76 0.56
C LYS A 62 15.17 14.42 -0.13
N ARG A 63 14.21 13.51 0.15
CA ARG A 63 14.18 12.19 -0.48
C ARG A 63 13.71 12.28 -1.92
N ALA A 64 14.61 11.99 -2.84
CA ALA A 64 14.27 11.98 -4.26
C ALA A 64 13.27 10.87 -4.57
N THR A 65 12.31 11.15 -5.45
CA THR A 65 11.44 10.11 -6.01
C THR A 65 12.27 9.12 -6.81
N PRO A 66 12.17 7.81 -6.50
CA PRO A 66 12.96 6.77 -7.13
C PRO A 66 12.83 6.73 -8.65
N GLN A 67 13.92 6.46 -9.33
CA GLN A 67 14.00 6.46 -10.80
C GLN A 67 13.00 5.46 -11.42
N TRP A 68 12.83 4.30 -10.81
CA TRP A 68 11.89 3.30 -11.32
C TRP A 68 10.45 3.85 -11.47
N PHE A 69 9.99 4.67 -10.50
CA PHE A 69 8.66 5.28 -10.55
C PHE A 69 8.59 6.36 -11.62
N ARG A 70 9.65 7.16 -11.74
CA ARG A 70 9.78 8.17 -12.80
C ARG A 70 9.72 7.55 -14.20
N ASP A 71 10.22 6.33 -14.36
CA ASP A 71 10.27 5.61 -15.64
C ASP A 71 9.01 4.78 -15.91
N ALA A 72 8.27 4.43 -14.88
CA ALA A 72 7.13 3.50 -14.95
C ALA A 72 6.01 3.99 -15.86
N LYS A 73 5.62 5.27 -15.81
CA LYS A 73 4.63 5.96 -16.64
C LYS A 73 3.21 5.38 -16.64
N PHE A 74 3.04 4.09 -16.47
CA PHE A 74 1.74 3.43 -16.52
C PHE A 74 1.62 2.40 -15.38
N GLY A 75 0.63 2.60 -14.53
CA GLY A 75 0.21 1.68 -13.49
C GLY A 75 -1.28 1.40 -13.54
N ILE A 76 -1.72 0.40 -12.80
CA ILE A 76 -3.14 0.05 -12.64
C ILE A 76 -3.53 0.26 -11.19
N PHE A 77 -4.62 0.97 -10.96
CA PHE A 77 -5.22 1.15 -9.66
C PHE A 77 -6.50 0.33 -9.55
N ILE A 78 -6.70 -0.39 -8.44
CA ILE A 78 -7.84 -1.30 -8.25
C ILE A 78 -8.59 -0.91 -7.00
N HIS A 79 -9.87 -0.54 -7.15
CA HIS A 79 -10.83 -0.47 -6.05
C HIS A 79 -11.59 -1.80 -5.96
N TRP A 80 -11.45 -2.48 -4.83
CA TRP A 80 -12.09 -3.78 -4.60
C TRP A 80 -12.28 -4.02 -3.09
N GLY A 81 -13.46 -4.47 -2.71
CA GLY A 81 -13.82 -4.69 -1.33
C GLY A 81 -15.29 -5.08 -1.16
N VAL A 82 -15.83 -4.95 0.04
CA VAL A 82 -17.24 -5.29 0.35
C VAL A 82 -18.22 -4.49 -0.53
N TYR A 83 -17.90 -3.25 -0.86
CA TYR A 83 -18.71 -2.41 -1.76
C TYR A 83 -18.83 -2.97 -3.18
N SER A 84 -18.00 -3.92 -3.56
CA SER A 84 -18.11 -4.63 -4.85
C SER A 84 -19.27 -5.64 -4.86
N VAL A 85 -19.85 -5.97 -3.71
CA VAL A 85 -21.04 -6.84 -3.64
C VAL A 85 -22.28 -6.14 -4.18
N PRO A 86 -22.72 -4.98 -3.63
CA PRO A 86 -23.78 -4.21 -4.25
C PRO A 86 -23.37 -3.64 -5.60
N SER A 87 -22.10 -3.27 -5.75
CA SER A 87 -21.50 -2.72 -6.99
C SER A 87 -22.40 -1.71 -7.69
N TRP A 88 -23.01 -0.81 -6.92
CA TRP A 88 -24.01 0.13 -7.42
C TRP A 88 -23.71 1.55 -6.92
N GLY A 89 -23.95 2.50 -7.79
CA GLY A 89 -24.01 3.92 -7.48
C GLY A 89 -24.84 4.63 -8.57
N PRO A 90 -25.53 5.73 -8.25
CA PRO A 90 -26.17 6.54 -9.26
C PRO A 90 -25.10 7.17 -10.16
N LYS A 91 -25.56 7.71 -11.29
CA LYS A 91 -24.65 8.40 -12.21
C LYS A 91 -23.86 9.49 -11.47
N ASP A 92 -22.57 9.57 -11.76
CA ASP A 92 -21.62 10.52 -11.16
C ASP A 92 -21.36 10.30 -9.65
N LYS A 93 -21.62 9.08 -9.15
CA LYS A 93 -21.27 8.60 -7.81
C LYS A 93 -20.48 7.32 -7.89
N TYR A 94 -19.78 6.98 -6.80
CA TYR A 94 -18.85 5.87 -6.75
C TYR A 94 -19.40 4.72 -5.89
N ALA A 95 -19.27 3.49 -6.38
CA ALA A 95 -19.75 2.30 -5.67
C ALA A 95 -19.02 2.08 -4.32
N GLU A 96 -17.77 2.48 -4.23
CA GLU A 96 -16.98 2.40 -2.98
C GLU A 96 -17.47 3.35 -1.88
N TRP A 97 -18.30 4.33 -2.23
CA TRP A 97 -18.99 5.22 -1.28
C TRP A 97 -20.37 4.71 -0.88
N TYR A 98 -20.75 3.51 -1.27
CA TYR A 98 -22.09 2.96 -1.05
C TYR A 98 -22.55 3.05 0.41
N TRP A 99 -21.70 2.63 1.38
CA TRP A 99 -22.06 2.70 2.80
C TRP A 99 -22.25 4.13 3.30
N HIS A 100 -21.42 5.05 2.85
CA HIS A 100 -21.59 6.46 3.18
C HIS A 100 -22.93 6.98 2.66
N ASP A 101 -23.20 6.78 1.37
CA ASP A 101 -24.36 7.35 0.71
C ASP A 101 -25.67 6.67 1.13
N MET A 102 -25.65 5.38 1.50
CA MET A 102 -26.85 4.70 2.00
C MET A 102 -27.32 5.19 3.38
N ASN A 103 -26.47 5.87 4.15
CA ASN A 103 -26.85 6.47 5.42
C ASN A 103 -27.56 7.83 5.26
N ASP A 104 -27.55 8.40 4.07
CA ASP A 104 -28.43 9.50 3.69
C ASP A 104 -29.74 8.92 3.13
N HIS A 105 -30.81 8.91 3.93
CA HIS A 105 -32.10 8.33 3.57
C HIS A 105 -32.82 9.07 2.43
N GLU A 106 -32.37 10.25 2.06
CA GLU A 106 -32.86 10.97 0.88
C GLU A 106 -32.10 10.61 -0.40
N SER A 107 -30.96 9.95 -0.28
CA SER A 107 -30.09 9.58 -1.40
C SER A 107 -30.74 8.56 -2.35
N GLU A 108 -30.29 8.55 -3.59
CA GLU A 108 -30.67 7.51 -4.56
C GLU A 108 -30.09 6.14 -4.13
N THR A 109 -28.93 6.13 -3.47
CA THR A 109 -28.31 4.91 -2.94
C THR A 109 -29.17 4.26 -1.88
N TRP A 110 -29.72 5.04 -0.93
CA TRP A 110 -30.67 4.51 0.06
C TRP A 110 -31.95 3.96 -0.59
N LYS A 111 -32.54 4.69 -1.51
CA LYS A 111 -33.75 4.26 -2.23
C LYS A 111 -33.53 2.95 -2.98
N HIS A 112 -32.38 2.83 -3.65
CA HIS A 112 -31.96 1.59 -4.32
C HIS A 112 -31.74 0.46 -3.30
N HIS A 113 -31.05 0.75 -2.19
CA HIS A 113 -30.78 -0.22 -1.13
C HIS A 113 -32.06 -0.83 -0.58
N VAL A 114 -33.01 0.02 -0.18
CA VAL A 114 -34.30 -0.43 0.37
C VAL A 114 -35.08 -1.25 -0.66
N ALA A 115 -35.11 -0.82 -1.92
CA ALA A 115 -35.82 -1.52 -2.98
C ALA A 115 -35.22 -2.89 -3.31
N THR A 116 -33.92 -3.06 -3.15
CA THR A 116 -33.18 -4.27 -3.56
C THR A 116 -32.99 -5.25 -2.41
N TYR A 117 -32.62 -4.76 -1.24
CA TYR A 117 -32.21 -5.57 -0.09
C TYR A 117 -33.19 -5.45 1.11
N GLY A 118 -33.99 -4.39 1.14
CA GLY A 118 -34.89 -4.08 2.25
C GLY A 118 -34.24 -3.17 3.29
N GLU A 119 -35.07 -2.39 3.99
CA GLU A 119 -34.65 -1.37 4.96
C GLU A 119 -33.83 -1.92 6.14
N LYS A 120 -33.99 -3.20 6.49
CA LYS A 120 -33.31 -3.83 7.63
C LYS A 120 -31.94 -4.40 7.27
N PHE A 121 -31.65 -4.56 6.01
CA PHE A 121 -30.36 -5.07 5.55
C PHE A 121 -29.29 -4.01 5.80
N GLN A 122 -28.22 -4.38 6.49
CA GLN A 122 -27.13 -3.46 6.84
C GLN A 122 -25.96 -3.62 5.88
N TYR A 123 -25.11 -2.60 5.78
CA TYR A 123 -23.90 -2.71 4.96
C TYR A 123 -23.02 -3.91 5.36
N GLN A 124 -22.91 -4.18 6.66
CA GLN A 124 -22.14 -5.30 7.19
C GLN A 124 -22.64 -6.67 6.71
N ASP A 125 -23.92 -6.77 6.32
CA ASP A 125 -24.49 -8.01 5.79
C ASP A 125 -23.92 -8.37 4.41
N PHE A 126 -23.31 -7.41 3.70
CA PHE A 126 -22.59 -7.69 2.47
C PHE A 126 -21.25 -8.39 2.70
N ALA A 127 -20.60 -8.21 3.85
CA ALA A 127 -19.26 -8.77 4.09
C ALA A 127 -19.21 -10.31 3.94
N PRO A 128 -20.14 -11.11 4.51
CA PRO A 128 -20.17 -12.54 4.26
C PRO A 128 -20.55 -12.91 2.81
N MET A 129 -21.08 -11.98 2.02
CA MET A 129 -21.38 -12.17 0.60
C MET A 129 -20.18 -11.87 -0.31
N PHE A 130 -19.19 -11.16 0.18
CA PHE A 130 -17.94 -10.91 -0.53
C PHE A 130 -17.08 -12.17 -0.55
N LYS A 131 -17.26 -13.02 -1.55
CA LYS A 131 -16.65 -14.36 -1.62
C LYS A 131 -15.36 -14.41 -2.42
N ALA A 132 -15.13 -13.46 -3.32
CA ALA A 132 -13.99 -13.43 -4.24
C ALA A 132 -13.84 -14.73 -5.06
N GLU A 133 -14.94 -15.36 -5.47
CA GLU A 133 -14.96 -16.68 -6.13
C GLU A 133 -14.15 -16.71 -7.43
N LEU A 134 -14.17 -15.61 -8.17
CA LEU A 134 -13.47 -15.49 -9.45
C LEU A 134 -12.07 -14.90 -9.30
N PHE A 135 -11.60 -14.68 -8.08
CA PHE A 135 -10.27 -14.11 -7.86
C PHE A 135 -9.18 -15.16 -8.10
N ASN A 136 -8.53 -15.04 -9.23
CA ASN A 136 -7.30 -15.74 -9.56
C ASN A 136 -6.16 -14.73 -9.65
N PRO A 137 -5.28 -14.61 -8.64
CA PRO A 137 -4.25 -13.58 -8.62
C PRO A 137 -3.23 -13.74 -9.76
N ASP A 138 -2.95 -14.97 -10.20
CA ASP A 138 -2.01 -15.23 -11.30
C ASP A 138 -2.57 -14.75 -12.65
N GLU A 139 -3.86 -14.96 -12.90
CA GLU A 139 -4.54 -14.46 -14.09
C GLU A 139 -4.63 -12.93 -14.10
N TRP A 140 -4.97 -12.33 -12.94
CA TRP A 140 -4.97 -10.89 -12.80
C TRP A 140 -3.59 -10.30 -13.09
N ALA A 141 -2.55 -10.84 -12.46
CA ALA A 141 -1.18 -10.40 -12.65
C ALA A 141 -0.71 -10.56 -14.11
N ASP A 142 -1.15 -11.61 -14.80
CA ASP A 142 -0.84 -11.80 -16.22
C ASP A 142 -1.53 -10.75 -17.10
N VAL A 143 -2.78 -10.41 -16.82
CA VAL A 143 -3.50 -9.33 -17.50
C VAL A 143 -2.77 -8.00 -17.29
N PHE A 144 -2.36 -7.68 -16.06
CA PHE A 144 -1.62 -6.44 -15.76
C PHE A 144 -0.28 -6.38 -16.52
N ARG A 145 0.46 -7.47 -16.52
CA ARG A 145 1.73 -7.57 -17.28
C ARG A 145 1.49 -7.37 -18.78
N ARG A 146 0.48 -8.02 -19.35
CA ARG A 146 0.17 -7.91 -20.79
C ARG A 146 -0.36 -6.54 -21.20
N SER A 147 -0.97 -5.79 -20.29
CA SER A 147 -1.40 -4.40 -20.53
C SER A 147 -0.23 -3.44 -20.70
N GLY A 148 0.97 -3.84 -20.26
CA GLY A 148 2.16 -2.99 -20.26
C GLY A 148 2.38 -2.21 -18.96
N ALA A 149 1.51 -2.39 -17.97
CA ALA A 149 1.68 -1.77 -16.64
C ALA A 149 3.04 -2.12 -16.01
N LYS A 150 3.56 -1.22 -15.22
CA LYS A 150 4.82 -1.37 -14.49
C LYS A 150 4.60 -1.57 -13.01
N TYR A 151 3.47 -1.12 -12.49
CA TYR A 151 3.06 -1.31 -11.10
C TYR A 151 1.54 -1.45 -11.01
N VAL A 152 1.10 -1.95 -9.86
CA VAL A 152 -0.31 -2.10 -9.49
C VAL A 152 -0.51 -1.54 -8.09
N VAL A 153 -1.61 -0.85 -7.84
CA VAL A 153 -2.03 -0.42 -6.51
C VAL A 153 -3.40 -1.01 -6.20
N LEU A 154 -3.51 -1.73 -5.09
CA LEU A 154 -4.77 -2.27 -4.60
C LEU A 154 -5.25 -1.46 -3.40
N THR A 155 -6.54 -1.14 -3.33
CA THR A 155 -7.16 -0.65 -2.11
C THR A 155 -7.12 -1.74 -1.04
N SER A 156 -6.09 -1.74 -0.20
CA SER A 156 -5.99 -2.72 0.89
C SER A 156 -7.08 -2.54 1.94
N LYS A 157 -7.47 -1.28 2.18
CA LYS A 157 -8.58 -0.87 3.04
C LYS A 157 -9.10 0.49 2.54
N HIS A 158 -10.40 0.58 2.21
CA HIS A 158 -11.06 1.82 1.86
C HIS A 158 -11.68 2.49 3.11
N HIS A 159 -12.45 3.56 2.95
CA HIS A 159 -13.02 4.37 4.06
C HIS A 159 -14.00 3.61 4.96
N GLU A 160 -14.56 2.49 4.51
CA GLU A 160 -15.42 1.63 5.32
C GLU A 160 -14.65 0.78 6.34
N GLY A 161 -13.32 0.76 6.27
CA GLY A 161 -12.46 0.08 7.22
C GLY A 161 -12.28 -1.43 7.00
N PHE A 162 -12.87 -2.04 5.96
CA PHE A 162 -12.71 -3.46 5.69
C PHE A 162 -11.32 -3.75 5.11
N ALA A 163 -10.53 -4.53 5.83
CA ALA A 163 -9.17 -4.87 5.43
C ALA A 163 -9.12 -6.11 4.52
N LEU A 164 -8.41 -6.05 3.40
CA LEU A 164 -8.23 -7.19 2.49
C LEU A 164 -7.12 -8.15 2.92
N TRP A 165 -6.62 -8.02 4.15
CA TRP A 165 -5.57 -8.86 4.74
C TRP A 165 -5.90 -9.19 6.21
N PRO A 166 -5.22 -10.16 6.86
CA PRO A 166 -5.47 -10.52 8.27
C PRO A 166 -4.97 -9.44 9.23
N SER A 167 -5.75 -8.34 9.34
CA SER A 167 -5.48 -7.23 10.25
C SER A 167 -6.10 -7.48 11.62
N ALA A 168 -5.26 -7.45 12.65
CA ALA A 168 -5.73 -7.57 14.03
C ALA A 168 -6.55 -6.34 14.47
N GLU A 169 -6.25 -5.16 13.93
CA GLU A 169 -6.94 -3.91 14.22
C GLU A 169 -8.36 -3.87 13.63
N SER A 170 -8.60 -4.63 12.57
CA SER A 170 -9.93 -4.82 11.95
C SER A 170 -10.50 -6.20 12.23
N TRP A 171 -10.44 -6.67 13.50
CA TRP A 171 -10.98 -7.95 13.91
C TRP A 171 -12.46 -8.10 13.50
N ASN A 172 -12.85 -9.25 12.92
CA ASN A 172 -14.15 -9.50 12.29
C ASN A 172 -14.56 -8.51 11.19
N TRP A 173 -13.65 -7.67 10.72
CA TRP A 173 -13.88 -6.73 9.63
C TRP A 173 -12.70 -6.76 8.63
N ASN A 174 -12.32 -7.98 8.25
CA ASN A 174 -11.28 -8.24 7.27
C ASN A 174 -11.59 -9.52 6.46
N ALA A 175 -10.93 -9.65 5.31
CA ALA A 175 -11.18 -10.71 4.32
C ALA A 175 -10.80 -12.12 4.79
N VAL A 176 -10.05 -12.27 5.88
CA VAL A 176 -9.70 -13.57 6.45
C VAL A 176 -10.76 -14.02 7.46
N ASP A 177 -11.25 -13.11 8.28
CA ASP A 177 -12.26 -13.41 9.31
C ASP A 177 -13.67 -13.57 8.70
N VAL A 178 -13.98 -12.77 7.66
CA VAL A 178 -15.32 -12.72 7.07
C VAL A 178 -15.22 -12.73 5.54
N GLY A 179 -16.17 -13.39 4.89
CA GLY A 179 -16.32 -13.38 3.44
C GLY A 179 -15.46 -14.41 2.74
N PRO A 180 -14.36 -14.05 2.07
CA PRO A 180 -13.57 -14.99 1.28
C PRO A 180 -12.69 -15.93 2.14
N HIS A 181 -12.48 -15.61 3.42
CA HIS A 181 -11.59 -16.34 4.32
C HIS A 181 -10.18 -16.51 3.73
N ARG A 182 -9.65 -15.43 3.16
CA ARG A 182 -8.42 -15.45 2.37
C ARG A 182 -7.66 -14.13 2.50
N ASP A 183 -6.33 -14.21 2.51
CA ASP A 183 -5.45 -13.04 2.43
C ASP A 183 -5.34 -12.54 0.98
N LEU A 184 -6.32 -11.74 0.56
CA LEU A 184 -6.40 -11.25 -0.81
C LEU A 184 -5.25 -10.31 -1.17
N ALA A 185 -4.81 -9.48 -0.22
CA ALA A 185 -3.68 -8.58 -0.41
C ALA A 185 -2.37 -9.36 -0.59
N GLY A 186 -2.11 -10.34 0.28
CA GLY A 186 -0.92 -11.18 0.21
C GLY A 186 -0.84 -12.02 -1.07
N ASP A 187 -1.96 -12.61 -1.47
CA ASP A 187 -2.02 -13.40 -2.70
C ASP A 187 -1.74 -12.55 -3.95
N LEU A 188 -2.33 -11.35 -4.01
CA LEU A 188 -2.14 -10.49 -5.18
C LEU A 188 -0.72 -9.96 -5.29
N ILE A 189 -0.11 -9.50 -4.18
CA ILE A 189 1.27 -8.99 -4.25
C ILE A 189 2.27 -10.09 -4.65
N ALA A 190 2.06 -11.32 -4.18
CA ALA A 190 2.91 -12.45 -4.57
C ALA A 190 2.83 -12.72 -6.08
N ALA A 191 1.62 -12.77 -6.63
CA ALA A 191 1.39 -13.00 -8.05
C ALA A 191 1.92 -11.85 -8.94
N VAL A 192 1.67 -10.60 -8.55
CA VAL A 192 2.12 -9.40 -9.28
C VAL A 192 3.65 -9.35 -9.35
N ARG A 193 4.32 -9.62 -8.22
CA ARG A 193 5.79 -9.68 -8.18
C ARG A 193 6.36 -10.85 -8.97
N ALA A 194 5.70 -12.01 -9.00
CA ALA A 194 6.11 -13.14 -9.81
C ALA A 194 6.09 -12.82 -11.32
N LYS A 195 5.28 -11.85 -11.75
CA LYS A 195 5.26 -11.34 -13.14
C LYS A 195 6.26 -10.20 -13.39
N GLY A 196 7.09 -9.83 -12.42
CA GLY A 196 8.09 -8.78 -12.54
C GLY A 196 7.53 -7.35 -12.43
N LEU A 197 6.31 -7.21 -11.92
CA LEU A 197 5.67 -5.91 -11.67
C LEU A 197 5.90 -5.46 -10.22
N ARG A 198 5.90 -4.14 -9.99
CA ARG A 198 5.88 -3.56 -8.67
C ARG A 198 4.45 -3.52 -8.12
N MET A 199 4.31 -3.57 -6.79
CA MET A 199 3.00 -3.53 -6.15
C MET A 199 2.97 -2.59 -4.96
N GLY A 200 1.93 -1.75 -4.93
CA GLY A 200 1.62 -0.85 -3.84
C GLY A 200 0.26 -1.11 -3.22
N TYR A 201 0.06 -0.49 -2.07
CA TYR A 201 -1.24 -0.48 -1.41
C TYR A 201 -1.73 0.94 -1.18
N TYR A 202 -2.97 1.17 -1.61
CA TYR A 202 -3.78 2.26 -1.10
C TYR A 202 -4.26 1.88 0.30
N TYR A 203 -4.24 2.84 1.19
CA TYR A 203 -4.73 2.70 2.55
C TYR A 203 -5.48 3.96 2.97
N SER A 204 -6.77 3.84 3.28
CA SER A 204 -7.51 4.96 3.85
C SER A 204 -7.08 5.23 5.28
N ILE A 205 -6.59 6.45 5.55
CA ILE A 205 -6.38 6.95 6.90
C ILE A 205 -7.68 7.45 7.54
N TYR A 206 -8.74 7.56 6.74
CA TYR A 206 -10.10 7.93 7.11
C TYR A 206 -10.96 6.68 7.34
N GLU A 207 -11.78 6.65 8.39
CA GLU A 207 -12.74 5.57 8.61
C GLU A 207 -14.10 6.11 9.05
N TRP A 208 -15.08 6.08 8.18
CA TRP A 208 -16.40 6.68 8.37
C TRP A 208 -17.11 6.29 9.68
N TYR A 209 -17.00 5.02 10.07
CA TYR A 209 -17.82 4.46 11.14
C TYR A 209 -17.02 3.86 12.28
N ASN A 210 -15.70 4.04 12.28
CA ASN A 210 -14.86 3.64 13.40
C ASN A 210 -15.19 4.51 14.63
N PRO A 211 -15.59 3.90 15.76
CA PRO A 211 -15.96 4.66 16.95
C PRO A 211 -14.84 5.57 17.48
N LEU A 212 -13.57 5.12 17.40
CA LEU A 212 -12.43 5.92 17.83
C LEU A 212 -12.22 7.12 16.90
N TYR A 213 -12.35 6.91 15.59
CA TYR A 213 -12.20 8.01 14.62
C TYR A 213 -13.17 9.17 14.93
N LYS A 214 -14.45 8.81 15.22
CA LYS A 214 -15.50 9.80 15.50
C LYS A 214 -15.37 10.47 16.86
N SER A 215 -14.85 9.77 17.87
CA SER A 215 -14.81 10.26 19.25
C SER A 215 -13.47 10.89 19.63
N ASP A 216 -12.36 10.38 19.11
CA ASP A 216 -11.01 10.78 19.45
C ASP A 216 -10.04 10.37 18.34
N SER A 217 -9.81 11.26 17.38
CA SER A 217 -8.94 11.01 16.24
C SER A 217 -7.49 10.71 16.64
N THR A 218 -7.00 11.28 17.74
CA THR A 218 -5.65 11.01 18.25
C THR A 218 -5.53 9.56 18.70
N ARG A 219 -6.51 9.08 19.45
CA ARG A 219 -6.54 7.66 19.86
C ARG A 219 -6.73 6.72 18.67
N PHE A 220 -7.53 7.12 17.69
CA PHE A 220 -7.67 6.36 16.45
C PHE A 220 -6.31 6.20 15.75
N VAL A 221 -5.57 7.29 15.61
CA VAL A 221 -4.23 7.27 15.00
C VAL A 221 -3.27 6.36 15.76
N ASP A 222 -3.23 6.50 17.08
CA ASP A 222 -2.25 5.77 17.91
C ASP A 222 -2.59 4.29 18.08
N GLN A 223 -3.88 3.95 18.21
CA GLN A 223 -4.31 2.61 18.62
C GLN A 223 -4.85 1.76 17.46
N HIS A 224 -5.16 2.37 16.31
CA HIS A 224 -5.71 1.67 15.17
C HIS A 224 -4.92 1.95 13.88
N MET A 225 -4.90 3.19 13.41
CA MET A 225 -4.36 3.55 12.09
C MET A 225 -2.86 3.23 11.95
N LEU A 226 -2.02 3.75 12.84
CA LEU A 226 -0.57 3.54 12.75
C LEU A 226 -0.16 2.08 12.94
N PRO A 227 -0.67 1.34 13.95
CA PRO A 227 -0.39 -0.09 14.07
C PRO A 227 -0.79 -0.86 12.82
N GLN A 228 -1.99 -0.62 12.29
CA GLN A 228 -2.51 -1.30 11.10
C GLN A 228 -1.71 -0.99 9.84
N LEU A 229 -1.38 0.27 9.59
CA LEU A 229 -0.58 0.67 8.43
C LEU A 229 0.85 0.14 8.52
N LYS A 230 1.43 0.10 9.71
CA LYS A 230 2.74 -0.52 9.95
C LYS A 230 2.70 -2.04 9.74
N ASP A 231 1.66 -2.74 10.19
CA ASP A 231 1.49 -4.18 9.91
C ASP A 231 1.43 -4.44 8.41
N LEU A 232 0.64 -3.68 7.65
CA LEU A 232 0.56 -3.78 6.20
C LEU A 232 1.93 -3.65 5.53
N VAL A 233 2.70 -2.63 5.92
CA VAL A 233 4.04 -2.38 5.38
C VAL A 233 5.02 -3.50 5.75
N GLN A 234 5.07 -3.89 7.01
CA GLN A 234 6.00 -4.93 7.48
C GLN A 234 5.71 -6.29 6.86
N ARG A 235 4.43 -6.61 6.71
CA ARG A 235 3.98 -7.89 6.17
C ARG A 235 4.27 -8.05 4.69
N TYR A 236 3.95 -7.03 3.88
CA TYR A 236 3.99 -7.14 2.43
C TYR A 236 5.11 -6.37 1.74
N LYS A 237 5.76 -5.45 2.43
CA LYS A 237 6.90 -4.67 1.92
C LYS A 237 6.56 -3.97 0.61
N PRO A 238 5.48 -3.16 0.55
CA PRO A 238 5.00 -2.57 -0.69
C PRO A 238 6.03 -1.64 -1.34
N ASP A 239 5.99 -1.56 -2.67
CA ASP A 239 6.80 -0.63 -3.44
C ASP A 239 6.20 0.79 -3.45
N ILE A 240 4.89 0.90 -3.18
CA ILE A 240 4.15 2.17 -3.06
C ILE A 240 3.26 2.10 -1.83
N VAL A 241 3.31 3.14 -0.99
CA VAL A 241 2.35 3.37 0.10
C VAL A 241 1.51 4.59 -0.27
N TRP A 242 0.21 4.36 -0.49
CA TRP A 242 -0.72 5.34 -1.01
C TRP A 242 -1.83 5.63 0.01
N PRO A 243 -1.62 6.57 0.97
CA PRO A 243 -2.70 7.01 1.84
C PRO A 243 -3.76 7.82 1.08
N ASP A 244 -4.94 7.90 1.67
CA ASP A 244 -6.06 8.70 1.21
C ASP A 244 -7.00 9.02 2.37
N GLY A 245 -7.87 10.03 2.21
CA GLY A 245 -8.79 10.44 3.27
C GLY A 245 -8.13 11.36 4.30
N GLU A 246 -7.14 12.13 3.89
CA GLU A 246 -6.38 13.03 4.75
C GLU A 246 -7.13 14.31 5.17
N TRP A 247 -8.33 14.53 4.65
CA TRP A 247 -9.04 15.82 4.59
C TRP A 247 -9.35 16.45 5.94
N ASP A 248 -9.66 15.66 6.96
CA ASP A 248 -10.18 16.16 8.25
C ASP A 248 -9.09 16.82 9.10
N HIS A 249 -7.86 16.33 9.04
CA HIS A 249 -6.81 16.72 9.95
C HIS A 249 -5.48 17.05 9.24
N PRO A 250 -4.64 17.91 9.85
CA PRO A 250 -3.28 18.15 9.36
C PRO A 250 -2.37 16.92 9.58
N SER A 251 -1.26 16.88 8.87
CA SER A 251 -0.24 15.83 8.94
C SER A 251 0.27 15.55 10.36
N ALA A 252 0.34 16.58 11.18
CA ALA A 252 0.74 16.46 12.59
C ALA A 252 -0.26 15.60 13.41
N THR A 253 -1.57 15.71 13.16
CA THR A 253 -2.58 14.86 13.81
C THR A 253 -2.48 13.40 13.35
N TRP A 254 -2.25 13.20 12.06
CA TRP A 254 -2.04 11.87 11.49
C TRP A 254 -0.68 11.26 11.85
N ARG A 255 0.22 12.03 12.46
CA ARG A 255 1.63 11.65 12.76
C ARG A 255 2.37 11.17 11.50
N SER A 256 2.12 11.84 10.40
CA SER A 256 2.59 11.43 9.08
C SER A 256 4.11 11.49 8.96
N GLU A 257 4.74 12.53 9.51
CA GLU A 257 6.19 12.69 9.50
C GLU A 257 6.90 11.57 10.29
N GLU A 258 6.31 11.13 11.41
CA GLU A 258 6.85 10.02 12.20
C GLU A 258 6.71 8.69 11.46
N PHE A 259 5.56 8.46 10.82
CA PHE A 259 5.35 7.27 10.02
C PHE A 259 6.31 7.22 8.82
N LEU A 260 6.49 8.32 8.11
CA LEU A 260 7.39 8.39 6.95
C LEU A 260 8.86 8.21 7.34
N ALA A 261 9.29 8.82 8.44
CA ALA A 261 10.64 8.60 8.97
C ALA A 261 10.87 7.12 9.32
N TRP A 262 9.90 6.49 9.99
CA TRP A 262 9.94 5.06 10.26
C TRP A 262 9.93 4.23 8.96
N LEU A 263 9.09 4.57 7.99
CA LEU A 263 9.00 3.89 6.70
C LEU A 263 10.35 3.84 5.98
N TYR A 264 11.07 4.94 5.97
CA TYR A 264 12.33 5.06 5.23
C TYR A 264 13.54 4.51 5.98
N ASN A 265 13.55 4.60 7.32
CA ASN A 265 14.71 4.22 8.11
C ASN A 265 14.65 2.78 8.63
N GLU A 266 13.47 2.33 9.10
CA GLU A 266 13.34 1.17 9.98
C GLU A 266 12.46 0.06 9.39
N SER A 267 11.57 0.39 8.43
CA SER A 267 10.64 -0.59 7.91
C SER A 267 11.32 -1.64 7.02
N ASN A 268 10.59 -2.73 6.76
CA ASN A 268 11.00 -3.74 5.78
C ASN A 268 10.64 -3.38 4.33
N ALA A 269 10.07 -2.19 4.09
CA ALA A 269 9.77 -1.74 2.73
C ALA A 269 11.05 -1.63 1.90
N PRO A 270 10.97 -1.76 0.56
CA PRO A 270 12.10 -1.50 -0.31
C PRO A 270 12.68 -0.09 -0.07
N LYS A 271 14.01 0.04 -0.14
CA LYS A 271 14.66 1.36 0.03
C LYS A 271 14.20 2.39 -1.00
N ASP A 272 13.69 1.93 -2.13
CA ASP A 272 13.12 2.73 -3.21
C ASP A 272 11.58 2.78 -3.18
N VAL A 273 10.97 2.58 -1.99
CA VAL A 273 9.53 2.76 -1.77
C VAL A 273 9.09 4.19 -2.12
N VAL A 274 7.92 4.32 -2.72
CA VAL A 274 7.33 5.61 -3.12
C VAL A 274 6.09 5.89 -2.30
N VAL A 275 5.85 7.16 -2.00
CA VAL A 275 4.64 7.64 -1.33
C VAL A 275 4.02 8.79 -2.13
N ASN A 276 2.70 8.95 -2.05
CA ASN A 276 1.99 10.09 -2.61
C ASN A 276 2.02 11.32 -1.68
N ASP A 277 1.18 12.30 -1.95
CA ASP A 277 1.09 13.59 -1.22
C ASP A 277 -0.12 13.70 -0.26
N ARG A 278 -0.84 12.59 0.01
CA ARG A 278 -2.08 12.59 0.84
C ARG A 278 -1.81 12.19 2.30
N TRP A 279 -0.99 12.95 2.99
CA TRP A 279 -0.56 12.68 4.37
C TRP A 279 -1.20 13.58 5.41
N GLY A 280 -2.01 14.56 4.99
CA GLY A 280 -2.72 15.54 5.80
C GLY A 280 -3.35 16.59 4.91
N LYS A 281 -4.35 17.31 5.39
CA LYS A 281 -5.00 18.40 4.62
C LYS A 281 -4.04 19.54 4.22
N ASP A 282 -2.86 19.55 4.79
CA ASP A 282 -1.78 20.50 4.57
C ASP A 282 -0.68 19.99 3.62
N THR A 283 -0.80 18.77 3.08
CA THR A 283 0.32 18.12 2.36
C THR A 283 0.15 18.04 0.85
N ARG A 284 -1.07 18.12 0.33
CA ARG A 284 -1.30 17.99 -1.12
C ARG A 284 -0.53 19.03 -1.94
N ASN A 285 0.18 18.57 -2.96
CA ASN A 285 1.04 19.35 -3.83
C ASN A 285 2.19 20.09 -3.10
N VAL A 286 2.47 19.74 -1.84
CA VAL A 286 3.52 20.36 -1.02
C VAL A 286 4.55 19.32 -0.60
N HIS A 287 4.13 18.14 -0.13
CA HIS A 287 4.96 17.10 0.44
C HIS A 287 4.69 15.75 -0.22
N GLY A 288 5.66 14.85 -0.16
CA GLY A 288 5.54 13.49 -0.73
C GLY A 288 6.33 13.29 -2.01
N GLY A 289 6.28 12.08 -2.54
CA GLY A 289 7.07 11.67 -3.71
C GLY A 289 6.44 12.00 -5.06
N PHE A 290 5.10 12.12 -5.12
CA PHE A 290 4.36 12.52 -6.31
C PHE A 290 3.00 13.09 -5.92
N ALA A 291 2.47 13.99 -6.76
CA ALA A 291 1.18 14.62 -6.55
C ALA A 291 0.03 13.77 -7.08
N THR A 292 -1.13 13.90 -6.45
CA THR A 292 -2.37 13.20 -6.81
C THR A 292 -3.52 14.19 -7.05
N PRO A 293 -3.55 14.86 -8.23
CA PRO A 293 -4.47 15.95 -8.52
C PRO A 293 -5.88 15.49 -8.89
N GLU A 294 -6.40 14.49 -8.24
CA GLU A 294 -7.74 13.92 -8.42
C GLU A 294 -8.79 15.00 -8.70
N TYR A 295 -9.57 14.88 -9.77
CA TYR A 295 -10.46 15.91 -10.32
C TYR A 295 -9.77 17.25 -10.64
N GLY A 296 -8.47 17.33 -10.53
CA GLY A 296 -7.70 18.51 -10.85
C GLY A 296 -7.56 18.74 -12.35
N HIS A 297 -7.29 19.98 -12.74
CA HIS A 297 -6.92 20.25 -14.11
C HIS A 297 -5.56 19.61 -14.41
N ILE A 298 -5.49 18.81 -15.46
CA ILE A 298 -4.21 18.43 -16.06
C ILE A 298 -3.46 19.74 -16.33
N PRO A 299 -2.23 19.90 -15.84
CA PRO A 299 -1.45 21.11 -16.05
C PRO A 299 -1.40 21.45 -17.52
N LYS A 300 -1.80 22.67 -17.88
CA LYS A 300 -1.68 23.18 -19.25
C LYS A 300 -0.21 23.47 -19.50
N GLY A 301 0.50 22.58 -20.19
CA GLY A 301 1.91 22.72 -20.50
C GLY A 301 2.53 21.42 -20.95
N ARG A 302 3.84 21.41 -21.14
CA ARG A 302 4.58 20.17 -21.38
C ARG A 302 4.62 19.37 -20.06
N LEU A 303 4.28 18.10 -20.12
CA LEU A 303 4.38 17.19 -18.96
C LEU A 303 5.78 17.15 -18.30
N THR A 304 6.80 17.64 -19.00
CA THR A 304 8.18 17.79 -18.50
C THR A 304 8.33 18.87 -17.43
N ASP A 305 7.40 19.84 -17.36
CA ASP A 305 7.49 20.99 -16.46
C ASP A 305 6.58 20.84 -15.23
N ALA A 306 5.73 19.83 -15.27
CA ALA A 306 4.78 19.54 -14.23
C ALA A 306 5.29 18.43 -13.36
N GLY A 307 5.99 18.41 -12.44
CA GLY A 307 6.41 17.33 -11.50
C GLY A 307 5.81 15.94 -11.78
N LEU A 308 5.97 15.01 -10.88
CA LEU A 308 5.35 13.70 -10.94
C LEU A 308 3.94 13.76 -10.36
N PHE A 309 2.96 13.30 -11.10
CA PHE A 309 1.54 13.24 -10.67
C PHE A 309 0.87 11.96 -11.18
N GLU A 310 -0.29 11.68 -10.60
CA GLU A 310 -1.17 10.54 -10.92
C GLU A 310 -1.59 10.53 -12.39
#